data_f44f4c6b6f2297cdfbc3b1a9ac12c5ff
#
_entry.id   f44f4c6b6f2297cdfbc3b1a9ac12c5ff
#
_cell.length_a   1.000
_cell.length_b   1.000
_cell.length_c   1.000
_cell.angle_alpha   90.00
_cell.angle_beta   90.00
_cell.angle_gamma   90.00
#
_symmetry.space_group_name_H-M   'P 1'
#
loop_
_entity.id
_entity.type
_entity.pdbx_description
1 polymer ?
#
loop_
_entity_poly.entity_id
_entity_poly.type
_entity_poly.pdbx_seq_one_letter_code
_entity_poly.pdbx_strand_id
1 'polypeptide(L)'
;MSAMLETRPEEFLNAATQGLQIRDFNAGYPKRPVIRHLNVPMLPRGKITVLLGPNGSGKSTLLRSLAGLNRAEGQLMLDGHDLMPMPFARRAEQVVYLPQTLPAGVHLHVLESIIVAQRASGGKSKVTDGTDKVMTLLRQLGIEHLALSYLDQLSGGQKQLVGLAQSLIRQPSLLLLDEPLSALDLNYQFHVMDLVRQETQKRNIVTVVVVHDINIALRHGDRVLMLKDGHLIADGEPEAVITADSLARVYGVRGRIERCSQGTPQILIDGLVGDPSI
;
A
#
# COMPACT_ATOMS: atom_id res chain seq x y z
N MET A 1 -49.23 10.61 -1.82
CA MET A 1 -48.60 10.23 -0.54
C MET A 1 -47.13 9.91 -0.85
N SER A 2 -46.29 10.90 -0.58
CA SER A 2 -44.85 10.86 -0.89
C SER A 2 -44.12 10.39 0.37
N ALA A 3 -43.48 9.23 0.31
CA ALA A 3 -42.62 8.75 1.38
C ALA A 3 -41.23 9.38 1.19
N MET A 4 -40.94 10.42 1.97
CA MET A 4 -39.60 10.95 2.16
C MET A 4 -38.75 9.87 2.86
N LEU A 5 -37.71 9.41 2.21
CA LEU A 5 -36.64 8.64 2.79
C LEU A 5 -35.84 9.58 3.71
N GLU A 6 -36.09 9.50 5.00
CA GLU A 6 -35.21 10.08 6.03
C GLU A 6 -33.91 9.27 6.08
N THR A 7 -32.88 9.76 5.43
CA THR A 7 -31.50 9.28 5.62
C THR A 7 -31.04 9.68 7.02
N ARG A 8 -30.72 8.70 7.86
CA ARG A 8 -30.32 8.89 9.25
C ARG A 8 -29.01 9.66 9.35
N PRO A 9 -28.92 10.71 10.21
CA PRO A 9 -27.70 11.51 10.41
C PRO A 9 -26.48 10.71 10.90
N GLU A 10 -26.68 9.55 11.49
CA GLU A 10 -25.62 8.68 12.04
C GLU A 10 -24.73 8.03 10.98
N GLU A 11 -25.21 7.83 9.75
CA GLU A 11 -24.39 7.27 8.67
C GLU A 11 -23.33 8.25 8.14
N PHE A 12 -23.62 9.56 8.16
CA PHE A 12 -22.66 10.57 7.73
C PHE A 12 -21.56 10.86 8.77
N LEU A 13 -21.84 10.72 10.04
CA LEU A 13 -20.83 10.86 11.11
C LEU A 13 -19.87 9.66 11.14
N ASN A 14 -20.34 8.46 10.82
CA ASN A 14 -19.52 7.25 10.77
C ASN A 14 -18.52 7.25 9.60
N ALA A 15 -18.87 7.78 8.44
CA ALA A 15 -17.97 7.82 7.29
C ALA A 15 -16.76 8.75 7.53
N ALA A 16 -16.91 9.83 8.28
CA ALA A 16 -15.84 10.78 8.59
C ALA A 16 -14.78 10.25 9.58
N THR A 17 -15.06 9.13 10.26
CA THR A 17 -14.17 8.54 11.26
C THR A 17 -13.55 7.22 10.83
N GLN A 18 -13.89 6.69 9.65
CA GLN A 18 -13.38 5.43 9.12
C GLN A 18 -12.16 5.63 8.24
N GLY A 19 -11.06 5.00 8.64
CA GLY A 19 -9.79 5.08 7.94
C GLY A 19 -8.60 5.05 8.87
N LEU A 20 -7.41 5.33 8.32
CA LEU A 20 -6.17 5.40 9.07
C LEU A 20 -5.81 6.86 9.36
N GLN A 21 -5.60 7.19 10.62
CA GLN A 21 -5.13 8.50 11.08
C GLN A 21 -3.78 8.37 11.77
N ILE A 22 -2.86 9.27 11.42
CA ILE A 22 -1.50 9.30 11.96
C ILE A 22 -1.25 10.70 12.53
N ARG A 23 -0.87 10.79 13.81
CA ARG A 23 -0.58 12.05 14.48
C ARG A 23 0.69 11.99 15.30
N ASP A 24 1.52 13.00 15.15
CA ASP A 24 2.81 13.15 15.84
C ASP A 24 3.62 11.86 15.88
N PHE A 25 3.64 11.17 14.74
CA PHE A 25 4.21 9.83 14.64
C PHE A 25 5.71 9.91 14.43
N ASN A 26 6.45 9.26 15.33
CA ASN A 26 7.89 9.19 15.35
C ASN A 26 8.32 7.74 15.24
N ALA A 27 9.21 7.40 14.31
CA ALA A 27 9.61 6.03 14.06
C ALA A 27 11.04 5.93 13.54
N GLY A 28 11.67 4.78 13.78
CA GLY A 28 13.03 4.52 13.29
C GLY A 28 13.66 3.31 13.96
N TYR A 29 14.98 3.33 14.01
CA TYR A 29 15.80 2.30 14.62
C TYR A 29 16.41 2.83 15.92
N PRO A 30 16.89 1.94 16.84
CA PRO A 30 17.58 2.39 18.04
C PRO A 30 18.67 3.40 17.71
N LYS A 31 18.64 4.58 18.35
CA LYS A 31 19.59 5.70 18.15
C LYS A 31 19.55 6.37 16.75
N ARG A 32 18.66 5.96 15.84
CA ARG A 32 18.50 6.55 14.51
C ARG A 32 17.04 6.79 14.19
N PRO A 33 16.45 7.91 14.64
CA PRO A 33 15.09 8.30 14.24
C PRO A 33 15.09 8.61 12.73
N VAL A 34 14.09 8.06 12.02
CA VAL A 34 13.93 8.20 10.57
C VAL A 34 12.72 9.07 10.25
N ILE A 35 11.57 8.77 10.87
CA ILE A 35 10.35 9.54 10.75
C ILE A 35 10.21 10.42 11.98
N ARG A 36 9.88 11.70 11.80
CA ARG A 36 9.79 12.68 12.88
C ARG A 36 8.54 13.52 12.75
N HIS A 37 7.74 13.56 13.82
CA HIS A 37 6.54 14.39 13.96
C HIS A 37 5.61 14.29 12.73
N LEU A 38 5.49 13.07 12.17
CA LEU A 38 4.67 12.84 10.99
C LEU A 38 3.19 12.99 11.35
N ASN A 39 2.52 13.89 10.66
CA ASN A 39 1.08 14.08 10.73
C ASN A 39 0.51 13.84 9.33
N VAL A 40 -0.40 12.87 9.23
CA VAL A 40 -1.12 12.56 7.99
C VAL A 40 -2.61 12.68 8.27
N PRO A 41 -3.34 13.48 7.50
CA PRO A 41 -4.80 13.49 7.56
C PRO A 41 -5.38 12.10 7.34
N MET A 42 -6.65 11.92 7.68
CA MET A 42 -7.35 10.65 7.53
C MET A 42 -7.16 10.06 6.13
N LEU A 43 -6.59 8.85 6.07
CA LEU A 43 -6.53 8.04 4.86
C LEU A 43 -7.81 7.19 4.79
N PRO A 44 -8.71 7.46 3.84
CA PRO A 44 -10.04 6.86 3.83
C PRO A 44 -10.00 5.39 3.40
N ARG A 45 -11.02 4.65 3.79
CA ARG A 45 -11.25 3.30 3.31
C ARG A 45 -11.65 3.28 1.84
N GLY A 46 -11.43 2.14 1.17
CA GLY A 46 -11.76 1.95 -0.25
C GLY A 46 -10.89 2.74 -1.21
N LYS A 47 -9.81 3.38 -0.70
CA LYS A 47 -8.92 4.25 -1.46
C LYS A 47 -7.47 3.78 -1.37
N ILE A 48 -6.73 3.99 -2.47
CA ILE A 48 -5.29 3.73 -2.55
C ILE A 48 -4.54 5.02 -2.26
N THR A 49 -3.77 5.02 -1.18
CA THR A 49 -2.77 6.06 -0.91
C THR A 49 -1.41 5.61 -1.41
N VAL A 50 -0.82 6.38 -2.31
CA VAL A 50 0.52 6.12 -2.82
C VAL A 50 1.55 6.92 -2.02
N LEU A 51 2.59 6.25 -1.56
CA LEU A 51 3.70 6.85 -0.83
C LEU A 51 4.91 7.01 -1.76
N LEU A 52 5.26 8.24 -2.09
CA LEU A 52 6.36 8.63 -2.95
C LEU A 52 7.52 9.24 -2.14
N GLY A 53 8.71 9.24 -2.74
CA GLY A 53 9.91 9.89 -2.20
C GLY A 53 11.19 9.18 -2.65
N PRO A 54 12.35 9.83 -2.54
CA PRO A 54 13.63 9.26 -2.93
C PRO A 54 14.02 8.07 -2.03
N ASN A 55 15.04 7.34 -2.45
CA ASN A 55 15.62 6.29 -1.61
C ASN A 55 16.16 6.89 -0.31
N GLY A 56 15.90 6.20 0.80
CA GLY A 56 16.29 6.68 2.13
C GLY A 56 15.34 7.71 2.75
N SER A 57 14.27 8.15 2.09
CA SER A 57 13.29 9.11 2.64
C SER A 57 12.47 8.59 3.83
N GLY A 58 12.51 7.27 4.11
CA GLY A 58 11.83 6.67 5.26
C GLY A 58 10.56 5.88 4.91
N LYS A 59 10.22 5.68 3.63
CA LYS A 59 8.99 4.98 3.19
C LYS A 59 8.82 3.60 3.82
N SER A 60 9.79 2.71 3.64
CA SER A 60 9.76 1.35 4.22
C SER A 60 9.79 1.37 5.74
N THR A 61 10.52 2.33 6.34
CA THR A 61 10.53 2.51 7.80
C THR A 61 9.14 2.90 8.30
N LEU A 62 8.45 3.81 7.60
CA LEU A 62 7.08 4.19 7.93
C LEU A 62 6.15 2.97 7.84
N LEU A 63 6.12 2.26 6.71
CA LEU A 63 5.24 1.10 6.54
C LEU A 63 5.51 0.02 7.61
N ARG A 64 6.76 -0.30 7.88
CA ARG A 64 7.15 -1.26 8.93
C ARG A 64 6.68 -0.83 10.32
N SER A 65 6.77 0.47 10.61
CA SER A 65 6.32 1.02 11.89
C SER A 65 4.79 1.02 12.01
N LEU A 66 4.08 1.36 10.93
CA LEU A 66 2.62 1.23 10.85
C LEU A 66 2.17 -0.23 11.05
N ALA A 67 2.94 -1.21 10.59
CA ALA A 67 2.69 -2.64 10.82
C ALA A 67 3.07 -3.11 12.24
N GLY A 68 3.74 -2.28 13.05
CA GLY A 68 4.22 -2.67 14.38
C GLY A 68 5.51 -3.50 14.39
N LEU A 69 6.24 -3.52 13.27
CA LEU A 69 7.51 -4.24 13.12
C LEU A 69 8.71 -3.43 13.61
N ASN A 70 8.58 -2.12 13.69
CA ASN A 70 9.58 -1.23 14.27
C ASN A 70 8.97 -0.46 15.44
N ARG A 71 9.84 -0.05 16.37
CA ARG A 71 9.41 0.85 17.46
C ARG A 71 8.95 2.18 16.90
N ALA A 72 7.83 2.66 17.41
CA ALA A 72 7.26 3.95 17.05
C ALA A 72 6.59 4.59 18.27
N GLU A 73 6.37 5.89 18.22
CA GLU A 73 5.71 6.70 19.24
C GLU A 73 4.73 7.66 18.52
N GLY A 74 3.72 8.15 19.22
CA GLY A 74 2.67 9.01 18.67
C GLY A 74 1.31 8.34 18.66
N GLN A 75 0.41 8.77 17.77
CA GLN A 75 -0.94 8.20 17.65
C GLN A 75 -1.12 7.53 16.28
N LEU A 76 -1.68 6.34 16.30
CA LEU A 76 -2.01 5.57 15.11
C LEU A 76 -3.39 4.94 15.28
N MET A 77 -4.40 5.58 14.68
CA MET A 77 -5.79 5.17 14.81
C MET A 77 -6.28 4.52 13.53
N LEU A 78 -6.86 3.33 13.62
CA LEU A 78 -7.57 2.68 12.52
C LEU A 78 -9.03 2.54 12.93
N ASP A 79 -9.93 3.21 12.21
CA ASP A 79 -11.38 3.25 12.50
C ASP A 79 -11.70 3.63 13.94
N GLY A 80 -10.98 4.59 14.48
CA GLY A 80 -11.14 5.04 15.86
C GLY A 80 -10.48 4.15 16.93
N HIS A 81 -9.83 3.05 16.54
CA HIS A 81 -9.10 2.17 17.47
C HIS A 81 -7.61 2.47 17.44
N ASP A 82 -7.01 2.67 18.61
CA ASP A 82 -5.58 2.91 18.73
C ASP A 82 -4.79 1.61 18.54
N LEU A 83 -3.93 1.62 17.50
CA LEU A 83 -3.06 0.49 17.20
C LEU A 83 -1.77 0.49 18.03
N MET A 84 -1.39 1.60 18.67
CA MET A 84 -0.12 1.74 19.37
C MET A 84 0.03 0.79 20.57
N PRO A 85 -0.96 0.71 21.50
CA PRO A 85 -0.90 -0.21 22.63
C PRO A 85 -1.21 -1.66 22.27
N MET A 86 -1.66 -1.92 21.01
CA MET A 86 -2.13 -3.25 20.62
C MET A 86 -0.96 -4.24 20.52
N PRO A 87 -1.06 -5.44 21.13
CA PRO A 87 -0.08 -6.50 20.97
C PRO A 87 0.10 -6.86 19.50
N PHE A 88 1.34 -7.17 19.09
CA PHE A 88 1.68 -7.45 17.68
C PHE A 88 0.77 -8.51 17.04
N ALA A 89 0.46 -9.59 17.74
CA ALA A 89 -0.40 -10.66 17.22
C ALA A 89 -1.80 -10.15 16.86
N ARG A 90 -2.40 -9.32 17.72
CA ARG A 90 -3.71 -8.68 17.46
C ARG A 90 -3.64 -7.67 16.33
N ARG A 91 -2.58 -6.87 16.29
CA ARG A 91 -2.37 -5.89 15.22
C ARG A 91 -2.19 -6.59 13.88
N ALA A 92 -1.47 -7.70 13.83
CA ALA A 92 -1.25 -8.50 12.62
C ALA A 92 -2.53 -9.16 12.06
N GLU A 93 -3.60 -9.27 12.83
CA GLU A 93 -4.91 -9.70 12.32
C GLU A 93 -5.57 -8.64 11.41
N GLN A 94 -5.28 -7.36 11.65
CA GLN A 94 -5.91 -6.23 10.96
C GLN A 94 -4.97 -5.55 9.95
N VAL A 95 -3.67 -5.56 10.23
CA VAL A 95 -2.63 -4.88 9.44
C VAL A 95 -1.76 -5.92 8.77
N VAL A 96 -1.72 -5.90 7.45
CA VAL A 96 -0.84 -6.77 6.66
C VAL A 96 0.19 -5.93 5.92
N TYR A 97 1.45 -6.30 6.06
CA TYR A 97 2.58 -5.67 5.41
C TYR A 97 3.26 -6.66 4.47
N LEU A 98 3.35 -6.26 3.20
CA LEU A 98 4.15 -6.95 2.17
C LEU A 98 5.48 -6.22 2.03
N PRO A 99 6.61 -6.83 2.42
CA PRO A 99 7.93 -6.22 2.28
C PRO A 99 8.41 -6.24 0.82
N GLN A 100 9.31 -5.31 0.48
CA GLN A 100 9.99 -5.25 -0.81
C GLN A 100 10.74 -6.56 -1.13
N THR A 101 11.47 -7.08 -0.14
CA THR A 101 12.20 -8.36 -0.26
C THR A 101 11.51 -9.40 0.60
N LEU A 102 11.02 -10.44 -0.03
CA LEU A 102 10.47 -11.58 0.68
C LEU A 102 11.57 -12.42 1.34
N PRO A 103 11.30 -13.06 2.49
CA PRO A 103 12.24 -13.99 3.11
C PRO A 103 12.65 -15.08 2.13
N ALA A 104 13.82 -15.68 2.37
CA ALA A 104 14.27 -16.86 1.63
C ALA A 104 13.15 -17.90 1.58
N GLY A 105 12.91 -18.45 0.39
CA GLY A 105 11.83 -19.42 0.18
C GLY A 105 12.02 -20.66 1.05
N VAL A 106 10.97 -21.06 1.72
CA VAL A 106 10.88 -22.38 2.38
C VAL A 106 10.47 -23.39 1.32
N HIS A 107 10.90 -24.63 1.43
CA HIS A 107 10.47 -25.72 0.54
C HIS A 107 9.01 -26.11 0.84
N LEU A 108 8.09 -25.29 0.36
CA LEU A 108 6.65 -25.38 0.56
C LEU A 108 5.96 -24.99 -0.75
N HIS A 109 4.86 -25.65 -1.10
CA HIS A 109 4.11 -25.29 -2.29
C HIS A 109 3.44 -23.91 -2.14
N VAL A 110 3.29 -23.21 -3.28
CA VAL A 110 2.59 -21.91 -3.33
C VAL A 110 1.21 -22.00 -2.68
N LEU A 111 0.41 -22.98 -3.08
CA LEU A 111 -0.94 -23.22 -2.54
C LEU A 111 -0.91 -23.38 -1.01
N GLU A 112 -0.04 -24.22 -0.49
CA GLU A 112 0.10 -24.47 0.94
C GLU A 112 0.50 -23.20 1.71
N SER A 113 1.44 -22.43 1.16
CA SER A 113 1.91 -21.19 1.77
C SER A 113 0.78 -20.14 1.91
N ILE A 114 -0.10 -20.05 0.93
CA ILE A 114 -1.24 -19.12 0.97
C ILE A 114 -2.32 -19.61 1.93
N ILE A 115 -2.56 -20.94 2.00
CA ILE A 115 -3.47 -21.53 3.00
C ILE A 115 -2.95 -21.26 4.42
N VAL A 116 -1.64 -21.37 4.65
CA VAL A 116 -1.01 -21.03 5.96
C VAL A 116 -1.23 -19.56 6.27
N ALA A 117 -0.99 -18.67 5.31
CA ALA A 117 -1.23 -17.22 5.48
C ALA A 117 -2.69 -16.90 5.80
N GLN A 118 -3.64 -17.57 5.16
CA GLN A 118 -5.08 -17.43 5.43
C GLN A 118 -5.42 -17.80 6.89
N ARG A 119 -4.86 -18.91 7.39
CA ARG A 119 -5.10 -19.37 8.77
C ARG A 119 -4.51 -18.43 9.82
N ALA A 120 -3.40 -17.78 9.53
CA ALA A 120 -2.74 -16.84 10.43
C ALA A 120 -3.60 -15.59 10.75
N SER A 121 -4.68 -15.34 10.00
CA SER A 121 -5.61 -14.22 10.21
C SER A 121 -6.80 -14.57 11.12
N GLY A 122 -6.75 -15.67 11.87
CA GLY A 122 -7.83 -16.05 12.80
C GLY A 122 -9.11 -16.59 12.13
N GLY A 123 -9.10 -16.74 10.82
CA GLY A 123 -10.26 -17.23 10.06
C GLY A 123 -10.58 -18.69 10.37
N LYS A 124 -11.77 -18.94 10.95
CA LYS A 124 -12.34 -20.29 11.17
C LYS A 124 -12.95 -20.86 9.89
N SER A 125 -12.29 -20.72 8.74
CA SER A 125 -12.82 -21.25 7.47
C SER A 125 -12.61 -22.77 7.41
N LYS A 126 -13.62 -23.52 6.93
CA LYS A 126 -13.48 -24.96 6.64
C LYS A 126 -12.41 -25.14 5.55
N VAL A 127 -11.61 -26.20 5.64
CA VAL A 127 -10.45 -26.46 4.76
C VAL A 127 -10.85 -26.43 3.26
N THR A 128 -12.00 -26.97 2.89
CA THR A 128 -12.50 -27.00 1.52
C THR A 128 -12.83 -25.62 0.95
N ASP A 129 -13.43 -24.74 1.76
CA ASP A 129 -13.78 -23.36 1.38
C ASP A 129 -12.52 -22.48 1.22
N GLY A 130 -11.44 -22.85 1.90
CA GLY A 130 -10.15 -22.15 1.82
C GLY A 130 -9.41 -22.36 0.50
N THR A 131 -9.39 -23.58 -0.02
CA THR A 131 -8.66 -23.93 -1.26
C THR A 131 -9.26 -23.23 -2.47
N ASP A 132 -10.60 -23.20 -2.60
CA ASP A 132 -11.28 -22.55 -3.74
C ASP A 132 -11.02 -21.04 -3.76
N LYS A 133 -11.00 -20.38 -2.60
CA LYS A 133 -10.64 -18.96 -2.48
C LYS A 133 -9.21 -18.70 -2.90
N VAL A 134 -8.26 -19.55 -2.48
CA VAL A 134 -6.85 -19.44 -2.86
C VAL A 134 -6.70 -19.62 -4.37
N MET A 135 -7.30 -20.66 -4.97
CA MET A 135 -7.23 -20.89 -6.41
C MET A 135 -7.84 -19.75 -7.23
N THR A 136 -8.95 -19.18 -6.74
CA THR A 136 -9.56 -18.00 -7.37
C THR A 136 -8.60 -16.81 -7.35
N LEU A 137 -7.94 -16.54 -6.23
CA LEU A 137 -6.98 -15.44 -6.11
C LEU A 137 -5.74 -15.68 -6.99
N LEU A 138 -5.21 -16.91 -7.04
CA LEU A 138 -4.10 -17.27 -7.92
C LEU A 138 -4.45 -17.06 -9.41
N ARG A 139 -5.69 -17.38 -9.80
CA ARG A 139 -6.19 -17.12 -11.16
C ARG A 139 -6.31 -15.64 -11.45
N GLN A 140 -6.81 -14.86 -10.51
CA GLN A 140 -6.88 -13.40 -10.63
C GLN A 140 -5.50 -12.75 -10.78
N LEU A 141 -4.46 -13.31 -10.14
CA LEU A 141 -3.07 -12.89 -10.28
C LEU A 141 -2.34 -13.47 -11.51
N GLY A 142 -3.00 -14.35 -12.29
CA GLY A 142 -2.39 -15.00 -13.45
C GLY A 142 -1.32 -16.05 -13.11
N ILE A 143 -1.28 -16.53 -11.87
CA ILE A 143 -0.27 -17.47 -11.37
C ILE A 143 -0.87 -18.81 -10.89
N GLU A 144 -2.05 -19.18 -11.35
CA GLU A 144 -2.70 -20.47 -11.01
C GLU A 144 -1.81 -21.68 -11.35
N HIS A 145 -1.06 -21.59 -12.45
CA HIS A 145 -0.12 -22.61 -12.89
C HIS A 145 1.04 -22.87 -11.91
N LEU A 146 1.31 -21.94 -10.99
CA LEU A 146 2.34 -22.05 -9.97
C LEU A 146 1.85 -22.71 -8.67
N ALA A 147 0.58 -23.07 -8.57
CA ALA A 147 -0.03 -23.55 -7.30
C ALA A 147 0.75 -24.71 -6.65
N LEU A 148 1.27 -25.62 -7.45
CA LEU A 148 2.06 -26.79 -7.00
C LEU A 148 3.58 -26.60 -7.13
N SER A 149 4.05 -25.42 -7.52
CA SER A 149 5.48 -25.09 -7.54
C SER A 149 5.97 -24.79 -6.14
N TYR A 150 7.26 -25.09 -5.85
CA TYR A 150 7.89 -24.74 -4.58
C TYR A 150 8.32 -23.27 -4.57
N LEU A 151 8.16 -22.60 -3.40
CA LEU A 151 8.51 -21.19 -3.21
C LEU A 151 9.98 -20.86 -3.51
N ASP A 152 10.88 -21.77 -3.18
CA ASP A 152 12.33 -21.63 -3.42
C ASP A 152 12.70 -21.66 -4.90
N GLN A 153 11.86 -22.26 -5.76
CA GLN A 153 12.07 -22.39 -7.21
C GLN A 153 11.52 -21.20 -8.01
N LEU A 154 10.77 -20.29 -7.38
CA LEU A 154 10.14 -19.17 -8.05
C LEU A 154 11.13 -18.06 -8.40
N SER A 155 10.91 -17.39 -9.53
CA SER A 155 11.57 -16.13 -9.85
C SER A 155 11.21 -15.02 -8.86
N GLY A 156 11.96 -13.90 -8.86
CA GLY A 156 11.68 -12.75 -8.00
C GLY A 156 10.27 -12.20 -8.19
N GLY A 157 9.84 -12.00 -9.44
CA GLY A 157 8.50 -11.52 -9.76
C GLY A 157 7.40 -12.50 -9.34
N GLN A 158 7.60 -13.80 -9.58
CA GLN A 158 6.65 -14.83 -9.13
C GLN A 158 6.52 -14.85 -7.59
N LYS A 159 7.64 -14.75 -6.86
CA LYS A 159 7.62 -14.61 -5.39
C LYS A 159 6.82 -13.40 -4.95
N GLN A 160 6.98 -12.28 -5.65
CA GLN A 160 6.26 -11.04 -5.33
C GLN A 160 4.74 -11.20 -5.52
N LEU A 161 4.30 -11.83 -6.61
CA LEU A 161 2.89 -12.15 -6.85
C LEU A 161 2.32 -13.11 -5.77
N VAL A 162 3.09 -14.12 -5.37
CA VAL A 162 2.69 -15.02 -4.28
C VAL A 162 2.61 -14.28 -2.94
N GLY A 163 3.55 -13.40 -2.64
CA GLY A 163 3.51 -12.55 -1.43
C GLY A 163 2.28 -11.62 -1.42
N LEU A 164 1.90 -11.10 -2.58
CA LEU A 164 0.66 -10.33 -2.71
C LEU A 164 -0.57 -11.21 -2.47
N ALA A 165 -0.61 -12.42 -3.04
CA ALA A 165 -1.68 -13.39 -2.75
C ALA A 165 -1.79 -13.71 -1.26
N GLN A 166 -0.65 -13.96 -0.59
CA GLN A 166 -0.59 -14.18 0.87
C GLN A 166 -1.10 -12.96 1.65
N SER A 167 -0.88 -11.76 1.16
CA SER A 167 -1.35 -10.53 1.80
C SER A 167 -2.86 -10.33 1.62
N LEU A 168 -3.37 -10.52 0.41
CA LEU A 168 -4.78 -10.32 0.07
C LEU A 168 -5.70 -11.40 0.65
N ILE A 169 -5.24 -12.67 0.74
CA ILE A 169 -6.05 -13.77 1.29
C ILE A 169 -6.38 -13.57 2.78
N ARG A 170 -5.56 -12.82 3.49
CA ARG A 170 -5.72 -12.49 4.91
C ARG A 170 -6.85 -11.50 5.19
N GLN A 171 -7.38 -10.82 4.16
CA GLN A 171 -8.46 -9.85 4.27
C GLN A 171 -8.19 -8.73 5.31
N PRO A 172 -7.09 -7.98 5.19
CA PRO A 172 -6.74 -6.97 6.18
C PRO A 172 -7.71 -5.79 6.19
N SER A 173 -7.74 -5.05 7.29
CA SER A 173 -8.36 -3.71 7.37
C SER A 173 -7.41 -2.63 6.86
N LEU A 174 -6.09 -2.83 7.02
CA LEU A 174 -5.01 -1.99 6.51
C LEU A 174 -4.00 -2.85 5.75
N LEU A 175 -3.86 -2.56 4.45
CA LEU A 175 -2.90 -3.21 3.56
C LEU A 175 -1.74 -2.26 3.27
N LEU A 176 -0.53 -2.69 3.60
CA LEU A 176 0.72 -1.95 3.42
C LEU A 176 1.61 -2.68 2.43
N LEU A 177 1.84 -2.10 1.26
CA LEU A 177 2.62 -2.70 0.17
C LEU A 177 3.90 -1.90 -0.06
N ASP A 178 5.05 -2.51 0.22
CA ASP A 178 6.36 -1.88 0.06
C ASP A 178 6.98 -2.31 -1.27
N GLU A 179 6.89 -1.46 -2.29
CA GLU A 179 7.39 -1.68 -3.65
C GLU A 179 6.91 -3.01 -4.29
N PRO A 180 5.58 -3.26 -4.32
CA PRO A 180 5.04 -4.55 -4.78
C PRO A 180 5.26 -4.80 -6.28
N LEU A 181 5.80 -3.83 -7.01
CA LEU A 181 5.96 -3.86 -8.47
C LEU A 181 7.41 -4.01 -8.93
N SER A 182 8.39 -3.94 -8.02
CA SER A 182 9.81 -3.75 -8.36
C SER A 182 10.45 -4.90 -9.18
N ALA A 183 9.91 -6.12 -9.08
CA ALA A 183 10.40 -7.28 -9.81
C ALA A 183 9.47 -7.73 -10.97
N LEU A 184 8.47 -6.91 -11.32
CA LEU A 184 7.46 -7.23 -12.32
C LEU A 184 7.70 -6.45 -13.60
N ASP A 185 7.38 -7.07 -14.75
CA ASP A 185 7.31 -6.38 -16.04
C ASP A 185 6.09 -5.46 -16.12
N LEU A 186 6.05 -4.58 -17.11
CA LEU A 186 5.01 -3.56 -17.26
C LEU A 186 3.59 -4.13 -17.27
N ASN A 187 3.37 -5.27 -17.96
CA ASN A 187 2.05 -5.88 -18.03
C ASN A 187 1.56 -6.28 -16.62
N TYR A 188 2.42 -7.00 -15.89
CA TYR A 188 2.09 -7.41 -14.51
C TYR A 188 1.97 -6.24 -13.55
N GLN A 189 2.75 -5.16 -13.70
CA GLN A 189 2.62 -3.97 -12.87
C GLN A 189 1.21 -3.36 -12.96
N PHE A 190 0.68 -3.20 -14.17
CA PHE A 190 -0.67 -2.70 -14.38
C PHE A 190 -1.72 -3.67 -13.84
N HIS A 191 -1.58 -4.95 -14.16
CA HIS A 191 -2.51 -5.98 -13.70
C HIS A 191 -2.59 -6.05 -12.15
N VAL A 192 -1.45 -5.98 -11.47
CA VAL A 192 -1.37 -5.97 -10.00
C VAL A 192 -2.03 -4.73 -9.42
N MET A 193 -1.77 -3.55 -9.98
CA MET A 193 -2.39 -2.31 -9.47
C MET A 193 -3.90 -2.30 -9.67
N ASP A 194 -4.40 -2.82 -10.79
CA ASP A 194 -5.84 -2.96 -11.02
C ASP A 194 -6.48 -3.95 -10.03
N LEU A 195 -5.84 -5.09 -9.76
CA LEU A 195 -6.30 -6.05 -8.76
C LEU A 195 -6.30 -5.44 -7.35
N VAL A 196 -5.22 -4.75 -6.96
CA VAL A 196 -5.13 -4.06 -5.66
C VAL A 196 -6.25 -3.03 -5.53
N ARG A 197 -6.55 -2.27 -6.60
CA ARG A 197 -7.66 -1.31 -6.62
C ARG A 197 -9.01 -2.01 -6.43
N GLN A 198 -9.27 -3.07 -7.18
CA GLN A 198 -10.52 -3.85 -7.07
C GLN A 198 -10.71 -4.41 -5.66
N GLU A 199 -9.68 -5.02 -5.07
CA GLU A 199 -9.74 -5.58 -3.73
C GLU A 199 -9.89 -4.49 -2.66
N THR A 200 -9.19 -3.35 -2.83
CA THR A 200 -9.31 -2.17 -1.95
C THR A 200 -10.75 -1.65 -1.92
N GLN A 201 -11.37 -1.46 -3.08
CA GLN A 201 -12.74 -0.96 -3.20
C GLN A 201 -13.76 -1.99 -2.73
N LYS A 202 -13.67 -3.23 -3.24
CA LYS A 202 -14.62 -4.31 -2.95
C LYS A 202 -14.71 -4.63 -1.46
N ARG A 203 -13.58 -4.60 -0.76
CA ARG A 203 -13.48 -4.92 0.67
C ARG A 203 -13.47 -3.70 1.57
N ASN A 204 -13.52 -2.50 0.98
CA ASN A 204 -13.49 -1.22 1.69
C ASN A 204 -12.33 -1.15 2.71
N ILE A 205 -11.11 -1.51 2.28
CA ILE A 205 -9.88 -1.49 3.11
C ILE A 205 -9.09 -0.20 2.91
N VAL A 206 -8.25 0.16 3.88
CA VAL A 206 -7.24 1.20 3.70
C VAL A 206 -6.03 0.57 3.04
N THR A 207 -5.57 1.11 1.91
CA THR A 207 -4.38 0.61 1.21
C THR A 207 -3.33 1.72 1.10
N VAL A 208 -2.11 1.42 1.55
CA VAL A 208 -0.93 2.29 1.35
C VAL A 208 0.09 1.52 0.54
N VAL A 209 0.51 2.07 -0.59
CA VAL A 209 1.47 1.43 -1.49
C VAL A 209 2.65 2.35 -1.79
N VAL A 210 3.85 1.83 -1.64
CA VAL A 210 5.09 2.48 -2.10
C VAL A 210 5.32 2.11 -3.55
N VAL A 211 5.50 3.10 -4.41
CA VAL A 211 5.92 2.90 -5.79
C VAL A 211 7.08 3.85 -6.13
N HIS A 212 7.89 3.49 -7.13
CA HIS A 212 8.94 4.35 -7.65
C HIS A 212 8.50 5.14 -8.89
N ASP A 213 7.66 4.55 -9.71
CA ASP A 213 7.14 5.20 -10.91
C ASP A 213 6.02 6.18 -10.56
N ILE A 214 6.29 7.48 -10.80
CA ILE A 214 5.36 8.57 -10.52
C ILE A 214 4.13 8.50 -11.45
N ASN A 215 4.27 7.94 -12.67
CA ASN A 215 3.14 7.76 -13.57
C ASN A 215 2.19 6.67 -13.07
N ILE A 216 2.69 5.64 -12.40
CA ILE A 216 1.84 4.67 -11.70
C ILE A 216 1.07 5.35 -10.57
N ALA A 217 1.73 6.24 -9.81
CA ALA A 217 1.07 7.00 -8.75
C ALA A 217 -0.06 7.90 -9.29
N LEU A 218 0.18 8.60 -10.41
CA LEU A 218 -0.84 9.41 -11.08
C LEU A 218 -2.04 8.59 -11.56
N ARG A 219 -1.80 7.40 -12.08
CA ARG A 219 -2.84 6.56 -12.69
C ARG A 219 -3.65 5.76 -11.67
N HIS A 220 -3.01 5.25 -10.63
CA HIS A 220 -3.61 4.29 -9.71
C HIS A 220 -3.80 4.83 -8.28
N GLY A 221 -3.21 5.98 -7.94
CA GLY A 221 -3.41 6.62 -6.63
C GLY A 221 -4.72 7.39 -6.56
N ASP A 222 -5.43 7.28 -5.45
CA ASP A 222 -6.51 8.21 -5.09
C ASP A 222 -5.95 9.37 -4.25
N ARG A 223 -4.81 9.14 -3.57
CA ARG A 223 -4.08 10.09 -2.76
C ARG A 223 -2.59 9.83 -2.87
N VAL A 224 -1.78 10.88 -2.80
CA VAL A 224 -0.32 10.81 -2.79
C VAL A 224 0.22 11.47 -1.54
N LEU A 225 1.13 10.78 -0.86
CA LEU A 225 1.99 11.32 0.19
C LEU A 225 3.41 11.36 -0.35
N MET A 226 4.08 12.51 -0.27
CA MET A 226 5.49 12.65 -0.64
C MET A 226 6.36 12.81 0.61
N LEU A 227 7.30 11.88 0.80
CA LEU A 227 8.27 11.91 1.88
C LEU A 227 9.65 12.31 1.39
N LYS A 228 10.33 13.14 2.19
CA LYS A 228 11.76 13.44 2.06
C LYS A 228 12.37 13.58 3.46
N ASP A 229 13.51 12.93 3.69
CA ASP A 229 14.27 13.00 4.94
C ASP A 229 13.42 12.76 6.21
N GLY A 230 12.46 11.84 6.10
CA GLY A 230 11.56 11.48 7.21
C GLY A 230 10.38 12.44 7.45
N HIS A 231 10.21 13.46 6.60
CA HIS A 231 9.15 14.45 6.71
C HIS A 231 8.15 14.34 5.57
N LEU A 232 6.89 14.64 5.85
CA LEU A 232 5.85 14.79 4.83
C LEU A 232 6.02 16.14 4.13
N ILE A 233 6.29 16.12 2.83
CA ILE A 233 6.50 17.33 2.03
C ILE A 233 5.21 17.77 1.34
N ALA A 234 4.40 16.80 0.89
CA ALA A 234 3.13 17.07 0.22
C ALA A 234 2.15 15.93 0.44
N ASP A 235 0.86 16.25 0.44
CA ASP A 235 -0.25 15.33 0.70
C ASP A 235 -1.51 15.82 -0.03
N GLY A 236 -2.19 14.96 -0.77
CA GLY A 236 -3.42 15.29 -1.48
C GLY A 236 -3.70 14.42 -2.69
N GLU A 237 -4.57 14.90 -3.57
CA GLU A 237 -4.85 14.25 -4.85
C GLU A 237 -3.60 14.22 -5.75
N PRO A 238 -3.40 13.16 -6.55
CA PRO A 238 -2.17 12.99 -7.33
C PRO A 238 -1.80 14.21 -8.19
N GLU A 239 -2.70 14.74 -9.00
CA GLU A 239 -2.43 15.88 -9.87
C GLU A 239 -2.20 17.21 -9.11
N ALA A 240 -2.75 17.34 -7.91
CA ALA A 240 -2.54 18.51 -7.06
C ALA A 240 -1.20 18.48 -6.32
N VAL A 241 -0.72 17.27 -5.99
CA VAL A 241 0.51 17.06 -5.20
C VAL A 241 1.73 16.91 -6.09
N ILE A 242 1.62 16.17 -7.20
CA ILE A 242 2.72 15.95 -8.14
C ILE A 242 2.81 17.16 -9.07
N THR A 243 3.66 18.10 -8.74
CA THR A 243 3.86 19.37 -9.46
C THR A 243 5.35 19.57 -9.79
N ALA A 244 5.68 20.52 -10.67
CA ALA A 244 7.06 20.88 -10.95
C ALA A 244 7.82 21.25 -9.65
N ASP A 245 7.18 21.99 -8.74
CA ASP A 245 7.78 22.38 -7.45
C ASP A 245 8.02 21.17 -6.55
N SER A 246 7.02 20.30 -6.38
CA SER A 246 7.19 19.09 -5.54
C SER A 246 8.23 18.13 -6.11
N LEU A 247 8.31 17.98 -7.44
CA LEU A 247 9.34 17.18 -8.10
C LEU A 247 10.74 17.75 -7.87
N ALA A 248 10.90 19.07 -7.99
CA ALA A 248 12.16 19.74 -7.70
C ALA A 248 12.57 19.61 -6.22
N ARG A 249 11.65 19.85 -5.30
CA ARG A 249 11.90 19.78 -3.86
C ARG A 249 12.19 18.37 -3.37
N VAL A 250 11.43 17.38 -3.84
CA VAL A 250 11.52 16.01 -3.35
C VAL A 250 12.63 15.23 -4.06
N TYR A 251 12.66 15.29 -5.38
CA TYR A 251 13.57 14.47 -6.20
C TYR A 251 14.76 15.23 -6.79
N GLY A 252 14.74 16.58 -6.75
CA GLY A 252 15.80 17.38 -7.36
C GLY A 252 15.76 17.38 -8.89
N VAL A 253 14.60 17.13 -9.49
CA VAL A 253 14.40 17.08 -10.94
C VAL A 253 13.47 18.20 -11.42
N ARG A 254 13.69 18.66 -12.65
CA ARG A 254 12.75 19.49 -13.39
C ARG A 254 11.80 18.56 -14.13
N GLY A 255 10.52 18.78 -13.99
CA GLY A 255 9.51 17.99 -14.67
C GLY A 255 8.20 18.78 -14.80
N ARG A 256 7.35 18.30 -15.68
CA ARG A 256 6.03 18.88 -15.94
C ARG A 256 5.00 17.77 -16.10
N ILE A 257 3.73 18.13 -15.85
CA ILE A 257 2.59 17.26 -16.17
C ILE A 257 2.09 17.64 -17.56
N GLU A 258 1.99 16.66 -18.45
CA GLU A 258 1.31 16.78 -19.72
C GLU A 258 0.19 15.75 -19.83
N ARG A 259 -0.80 16.03 -20.68
CA ARG A 259 -1.84 15.06 -20.99
C ARG A 259 -1.58 14.42 -22.34
N CYS A 260 -1.57 13.08 -22.39
CA CYS A 260 -1.46 12.35 -23.65
C CYS A 260 -2.73 12.56 -24.50
N SER A 261 -2.72 12.05 -25.75
CA SER A 261 -3.87 12.17 -26.68
C SER A 261 -5.19 11.59 -26.15
N GLN A 262 -5.12 10.73 -25.13
CA GLN A 262 -6.30 10.18 -24.45
C GLN A 262 -6.69 10.96 -23.18
N GLY A 263 -6.07 12.11 -22.92
CA GLY A 263 -6.33 12.92 -21.74
C GLY A 263 -5.71 12.44 -20.45
N THR A 264 -4.97 11.32 -20.45
CA THR A 264 -4.32 10.78 -19.26
C THR A 264 -3.11 11.64 -18.87
N PRO A 265 -2.99 12.11 -17.60
CA PRO A 265 -1.85 12.87 -17.16
C PRO A 265 -0.59 11.99 -17.10
N GLN A 266 0.53 12.58 -17.49
CA GLN A 266 1.85 11.95 -17.48
C GLN A 266 2.90 12.94 -16.99
N ILE A 267 3.89 12.44 -16.25
CA ILE A 267 5.07 13.21 -15.86
C ILE A 267 6.15 13.02 -16.92
N LEU A 268 6.64 14.18 -17.41
CA LEU A 268 7.84 14.26 -18.24
C LEU A 268 8.95 14.90 -17.40
N ILE A 269 10.09 14.21 -17.33
CA ILE A 269 11.28 14.73 -16.65
C ILE A 269 12.18 15.39 -17.67
N ASP A 270 12.47 16.68 -17.46
CA ASP A 270 13.22 17.52 -18.37
C ASP A 270 14.71 17.62 -18.01
N GLY A 271 15.10 17.20 -16.79
CA GLY A 271 16.48 17.23 -16.33
C GLY A 271 16.62 17.41 -14.82
N LEU A 272 17.83 17.68 -14.37
CA LEU A 272 18.13 17.94 -12.95
C LEU A 272 17.95 19.42 -12.60
N VAL A 273 17.55 19.70 -11.36
CA VAL A 273 17.55 21.07 -10.84
C VAL A 273 19.01 21.55 -10.71
N GLY A 274 19.35 22.71 -11.31
CA GLY A 274 20.69 23.29 -11.29
C GLY A 274 21.60 22.82 -12.44
N ASP A 275 21.13 22.01 -13.38
CA ASP A 275 21.86 21.70 -14.61
C ASP A 275 21.67 22.84 -15.62
N PRO A 276 22.73 23.56 -16.02
CA PRO A 276 22.64 24.68 -16.97
C PRO A 276 22.49 24.24 -18.45
N SER A 277 22.41 22.94 -18.74
CA SER A 277 22.57 22.38 -20.09
C SER A 277 21.29 22.27 -20.93
N ILE A 278 20.21 23.06 -20.63
CA ILE A 278 19.09 23.23 -21.56
C ILE A 278 18.61 24.67 -21.55
#